data_517e07c0a2c2507a4b75d2fcc5206f01
#
_entry.id   517e07c0a2c2507a4b75d2fcc5206f01
#
_cell.length_a   1.000
_cell.length_b   1.000
_cell.length_c   1.000
_cell.angle_alpha   90.00
_cell.angle_beta   90.00
_cell.angle_gamma   90.00
#
_symmetry.space_group_name_H-M   'P 1'
#
loop_
_entity.id
_entity.type
_entity.pdbx_description
1 polymer ?
#
loop_
_entity_poly.entity_id
_entity_poly.type
_entity_poly.pdbx_seq_one_letter_code
_entity_poly.pdbx_strand_id
1 'polypeptide(L)'
;MSSGFKILEHFIFSEDSSVSALSGAACVGDDLYLVGDDVGYLLKTDRKNNINRATNFEKIPLFEHSEYTTLRMFSKKTKPDFEALSCIRFDGQPQLLVMGSGSTENRKKALLYNPVNNQVHVLLDTSDYDFLEHCLALTGGADLNIEAVCSDQNNLYIFQRGNINRFHGVLVFDLIKLQNGKSLESSLKNSFNLTLPELEGAASGISDAYFLVEKNLIIATAAVEQTLNTYDDGAVLGSFILVLSPEGKILFTHLIQDSKGQTLAIKVEGITWLESTSDGEVFLLVTDSDGGDSEVFKLLLSNSVFANSSS
;
A
#
# COMPACT_ATOMS: atom_id res chain seq x y z
N MET A 1 -21.69 -10.22 -19.50
CA MET A 1 -21.19 -10.67 -18.17
C MET A 1 -20.79 -9.39 -17.47
N SER A 2 -21.36 -9.06 -16.31
CA SER A 2 -20.90 -7.88 -15.55
C SER A 2 -19.43 -8.13 -15.20
N SER A 3 -18.56 -7.16 -15.54
CA SER A 3 -17.19 -7.18 -15.05
C SER A 3 -17.28 -7.28 -13.52
N GLY A 4 -16.54 -8.19 -12.89
CA GLY A 4 -16.54 -8.37 -11.43
C GLY A 4 -16.03 -7.13 -10.65
N PHE A 5 -15.99 -5.97 -11.32
CA PHE A 5 -15.37 -4.71 -10.92
C PHE A 5 -16.31 -3.54 -11.25
N LYS A 6 -16.45 -2.58 -10.32
CA LYS A 6 -17.24 -1.37 -10.53
C LYS A 6 -16.71 -0.22 -9.69
N ILE A 7 -16.43 0.94 -10.30
CA ILE A 7 -16.21 2.19 -9.57
C ILE A 7 -17.57 2.70 -9.08
N LEU A 8 -17.69 2.92 -7.78
CA LEU A 8 -18.89 3.45 -7.12
C LEU A 8 -18.85 4.97 -6.99
N GLU A 9 -17.71 5.49 -6.58
CA GLU A 9 -17.47 6.92 -6.34
C GLU A 9 -16.06 7.29 -6.79
N HIS A 10 -15.87 8.54 -7.21
CA HIS A 10 -14.58 9.13 -7.54
C HIS A 10 -14.57 10.59 -7.09
N PHE A 11 -13.52 11.03 -6.42
CA PHE A 11 -13.33 12.41 -5.99
C PHE A 11 -11.85 12.78 -5.98
N ILE A 12 -11.58 14.08 -6.07
CA ILE A 12 -10.25 14.67 -6.17
C ILE A 12 -10.03 15.56 -4.96
N PHE A 13 -8.87 15.47 -4.34
CA PHE A 13 -8.45 16.34 -3.23
C PHE A 13 -7.72 17.59 -3.75
N SER A 14 -8.44 18.46 -4.50
CA SER A 14 -7.85 19.61 -5.19
C SER A 14 -7.64 20.87 -4.35
N GLU A 15 -8.24 20.95 -3.16
CA GLU A 15 -8.26 22.20 -2.39
C GLU A 15 -7.25 22.24 -1.23
N ASP A 16 -6.59 21.14 -0.92
CA ASP A 16 -5.60 21.06 0.15
C ASP A 16 -4.32 20.35 -0.33
N SER A 17 -3.30 21.14 -0.65
CA SER A 17 -1.97 20.64 -1.02
C SER A 17 -1.29 19.75 0.05
N SER A 18 -1.93 19.56 1.23
CA SER A 18 -1.47 18.61 2.25
C SER A 18 -1.89 17.16 1.96
N VAL A 19 -2.65 16.93 0.89
CA VAL A 19 -3.17 15.61 0.48
C VAL A 19 -2.68 15.27 -0.94
N SER A 20 -1.49 15.71 -1.31
CA SER A 20 -0.77 15.30 -2.51
C SER A 20 0.07 14.05 -2.23
N ALA A 21 0.41 13.29 -3.26
CA ALA A 21 1.31 12.14 -3.19
C ALA A 21 0.90 11.08 -2.14
N LEU A 22 -0.40 10.67 -2.16
CA LEU A 22 -0.88 9.60 -1.29
C LEU A 22 -0.32 8.25 -1.74
N SER A 23 0.38 7.57 -0.82
CA SER A 23 1.09 6.31 -1.04
C SER A 23 0.59 5.15 -0.18
N GLY A 24 -0.42 5.36 0.66
CA GLY A 24 -1.00 4.26 1.45
C GLY A 24 -2.29 4.64 2.15
N ALA A 25 -3.13 3.62 2.40
CA ALA A 25 -4.41 3.75 3.09
C ALA A 25 -4.69 2.57 4.02
N ALA A 26 -5.19 2.84 5.23
CA ALA A 26 -5.60 1.78 6.16
C ALA A 26 -6.78 2.22 7.03
N CYS A 27 -7.63 1.28 7.42
CA CYS A 27 -8.73 1.52 8.35
C CYS A 27 -8.46 0.86 9.71
N VAL A 28 -8.75 1.58 10.80
CA VAL A 28 -8.80 1.02 12.15
C VAL A 28 -10.15 1.37 12.78
N GLY A 29 -11.01 0.40 12.94
CA GLY A 29 -12.39 0.65 13.35
C GLY A 29 -13.13 1.54 12.36
N ASP A 30 -13.67 2.66 12.81
CA ASP A 30 -14.36 3.65 11.98
C ASP A 30 -13.42 4.74 11.43
N ASP A 31 -12.15 4.73 11.79
CA ASP A 31 -11.18 5.71 11.34
C ASP A 31 -10.45 5.22 10.08
N LEU A 32 -10.31 6.13 9.10
CA LEU A 32 -9.47 6.00 7.91
C LEU A 32 -8.18 6.79 8.13
N TYR A 33 -7.07 6.16 7.84
CA TYR A 33 -5.73 6.75 7.85
C TYR A 33 -5.12 6.70 6.47
N LEU A 34 -4.48 7.80 6.07
CA LEU A 34 -3.74 7.92 4.82
C LEU A 34 -2.31 8.36 5.14
N VAL A 35 -1.38 7.98 4.29
CA VAL A 35 0.01 8.45 4.34
C VAL A 35 0.43 8.92 2.94
N GLY A 36 1.32 9.89 2.90
CA GLY A 36 2.01 10.30 1.67
C GLY A 36 3.51 10.07 1.79
N ASP A 37 4.17 9.90 0.67
CA ASP A 37 5.59 9.58 0.58
C ASP A 37 6.49 10.73 1.05
N ASP A 38 6.01 11.96 0.90
CA ASP A 38 6.72 13.20 1.16
C ASP A 38 6.38 13.87 2.49
N VAL A 39 5.59 13.22 3.36
CA VAL A 39 5.16 13.78 4.64
C VAL A 39 5.55 12.91 5.83
N GLY A 40 5.69 13.52 7.01
CA GLY A 40 6.05 12.84 8.27
C GLY A 40 4.87 12.66 9.22
N TYR A 41 3.65 12.57 8.71
CA TYR A 41 2.42 12.42 9.50
C TYR A 41 1.39 11.56 8.79
N LEU A 42 0.47 10.98 9.56
CA LEU A 42 -0.73 10.36 9.05
C LEU A 42 -1.84 11.42 8.92
N LEU A 43 -2.68 11.26 7.92
CA LEU A 43 -3.95 11.96 7.78
C LEU A 43 -5.06 11.04 8.30
N LYS A 44 -5.82 11.49 9.28
CA LYS A 44 -6.91 10.72 9.89
C LYS A 44 -8.25 11.38 9.60
N THR A 45 -9.26 10.59 9.23
CA THR A 45 -10.67 11.00 9.12
C THR A 45 -11.60 9.83 9.44
N ASP A 46 -12.88 10.12 9.66
CA ASP A 46 -13.92 9.10 9.79
C ASP A 46 -14.26 8.52 8.40
N ARG A 47 -14.14 7.19 8.23
CA ARG A 47 -14.40 6.50 6.97
C ARG A 47 -15.87 6.54 6.50
N LYS A 48 -16.81 6.82 7.42
CA LYS A 48 -18.26 6.92 7.15
C LYS A 48 -18.68 8.33 6.76
N ASN A 49 -17.93 9.34 7.18
CA ASN A 49 -18.17 10.72 6.82
C ASN A 49 -17.54 11.02 5.45
N ASN A 50 -18.13 11.99 4.75
CA ASN A 50 -17.72 12.40 3.41
C ASN A 50 -16.18 12.53 3.28
N ILE A 51 -15.52 11.45 2.87
CA ILE A 51 -14.07 11.37 2.56
C ILE A 51 -13.69 12.40 1.48
N ASN A 52 -14.69 12.93 0.76
CA ASN A 52 -14.55 13.88 -0.36
C ASN A 52 -14.17 15.32 0.03
N ARG A 53 -13.86 15.60 1.31
CA ARG A 53 -13.43 16.93 1.76
C ARG A 53 -12.10 16.84 2.49
N ALA A 54 -11.03 17.25 1.82
CA ALA A 54 -9.66 17.32 2.37
C ALA A 54 -9.56 18.13 3.68
N THR A 55 -10.50 19.06 3.93
CA THR A 55 -10.55 19.91 5.14
C THR A 55 -10.84 19.16 6.44
N ASN A 56 -11.20 17.88 6.38
CA ASN A 56 -11.62 17.10 7.54
C ASN A 56 -10.54 16.12 8.06
N PHE A 57 -9.30 16.24 7.60
CA PHE A 57 -8.23 15.35 8.06
C PHE A 57 -7.50 15.94 9.27
N GLU A 58 -7.43 15.16 10.33
CA GLU A 58 -6.51 15.38 11.45
C GLU A 58 -5.11 14.93 11.05
N LYS A 59 -4.07 15.76 11.31
CA LYS A 59 -2.68 15.39 11.10
C LYS A 59 -2.09 14.78 12.36
N ILE A 60 -1.62 13.55 12.28
CA ILE A 60 -1.01 12.81 13.38
C ILE A 60 0.49 12.68 13.09
N PRO A 61 1.37 13.37 13.85
CA PRO A 61 2.80 13.30 13.61
C PRO A 61 3.36 11.90 13.90
N LEU A 62 4.22 11.43 13.00
CA LEU A 62 4.96 10.16 13.14
C LEU A 62 6.35 10.36 13.75
N PHE A 63 6.80 11.59 13.93
CA PHE A 63 8.08 11.95 14.51
C PHE A 63 7.90 13.00 15.62
N GLU A 64 8.77 12.99 16.60
CA GLU A 64 8.74 13.97 17.71
C GLU A 64 9.21 15.39 17.30
N HIS A 65 9.89 15.51 16.17
CA HIS A 65 10.43 16.79 15.69
C HIS A 65 9.41 17.62 14.92
N SER A 66 9.26 18.87 15.34
CA SER A 66 8.35 19.85 14.72
C SER A 66 8.60 20.11 13.22
N GLU A 67 9.82 19.86 12.73
CA GLU A 67 10.16 20.02 11.30
C GLU A 67 9.32 19.09 10.41
N TYR A 68 9.05 17.86 10.85
CA TYR A 68 8.29 16.87 10.10
C TYR A 68 6.77 17.12 10.10
N THR A 69 6.27 17.89 11.06
CA THR A 69 4.83 18.20 11.15
C THR A 69 4.43 19.47 10.43
N THR A 70 5.40 20.36 10.14
CA THR A 70 5.16 21.69 9.58
C THR A 70 5.49 21.81 8.09
N LEU A 71 6.30 20.91 7.56
CA LEU A 71 6.66 20.88 6.15
C LEU A 71 5.53 20.27 5.32
N ARG A 72 5.10 20.97 4.28
CA ARG A 72 4.10 20.50 3.32
C ARG A 72 4.65 19.42 2.41
N MET A 73 5.93 19.52 2.09
CA MET A 73 6.65 18.56 1.24
C MET A 73 8.12 18.49 1.66
N PHE A 74 8.65 17.29 1.78
CA PHE A 74 10.08 17.05 1.90
C PHE A 74 10.71 17.10 0.52
N SER A 75 11.97 17.51 0.46
CA SER A 75 12.75 17.34 -0.76
C SER A 75 12.92 15.84 -1.05
N LYS A 76 13.00 15.44 -2.32
CA LYS A 76 13.25 14.05 -2.76
C LYS A 76 14.43 13.39 -2.01
N LYS A 77 15.40 14.21 -1.55
CA LYS A 77 16.60 13.77 -0.83
C LYS A 77 16.35 13.47 0.66
N THR A 78 15.36 14.11 1.27
CA THR A 78 15.13 14.05 2.73
C THR A 78 13.80 13.45 3.12
N LYS A 79 12.92 13.16 2.17
CA LYS A 79 11.60 12.59 2.45
C LYS A 79 11.73 11.21 3.12
N PRO A 80 10.83 10.86 4.04
CA PRO A 80 10.81 9.55 4.66
C PRO A 80 10.41 8.44 3.69
N ASP A 81 9.79 8.80 2.56
CA ASP A 81 9.38 7.91 1.49
C ASP A 81 8.51 6.75 2.01
N PHE A 82 7.46 7.11 2.76
CA PHE A 82 6.50 6.13 3.24
C PHE A 82 5.64 5.64 2.09
N GLU A 83 5.82 4.38 1.69
CA GLU A 83 5.19 3.77 0.52
C GLU A 83 4.22 2.64 0.88
N ALA A 84 4.12 2.29 2.17
CA ALA A 84 3.21 1.25 2.60
C ALA A 84 2.56 1.58 3.95
N LEU A 85 1.23 1.38 4.03
CA LEU A 85 0.45 1.58 5.25
C LEU A 85 -0.53 0.41 5.44
N SER A 86 -0.43 -0.28 6.56
CA SER A 86 -1.36 -1.38 6.86
C SER A 86 -1.79 -1.40 8.32
N CYS A 87 -3.04 -1.81 8.57
CA CYS A 87 -3.48 -2.17 9.91
C CYS A 87 -3.02 -3.58 10.23
N ILE A 88 -2.20 -3.73 11.26
CA ILE A 88 -1.76 -5.03 11.77
C ILE A 88 -2.24 -5.22 13.21
N ARG A 89 -2.42 -6.47 13.64
CA ARG A 89 -2.67 -6.76 15.05
C ARG A 89 -1.33 -6.98 15.77
N PHE A 90 -0.95 -6.03 16.61
CA PHE A 90 0.29 -6.09 17.38
C PHE A 90 0.00 -5.92 18.87
N ASP A 91 0.56 -6.80 19.71
CA ASP A 91 0.27 -6.87 21.16
C ASP A 91 -1.24 -6.92 21.46
N GLY A 92 -1.98 -7.68 20.66
CA GLY A 92 -3.42 -7.88 20.81
C GLY A 92 -4.29 -6.69 20.40
N GLN A 93 -3.69 -5.58 19.93
CA GLN A 93 -4.39 -4.36 19.52
C GLN A 93 -4.19 -4.08 18.02
N PRO A 94 -5.16 -3.47 17.32
CA PRO A 94 -4.95 -2.96 15.99
C PRO A 94 -4.01 -1.76 16.05
N GLN A 95 -2.94 -1.80 15.27
CA GLN A 95 -1.96 -0.73 15.13
C GLN A 95 -1.66 -0.49 13.65
N LEU A 96 -1.16 0.68 13.31
CA LEU A 96 -0.79 1.02 11.94
C LEU A 96 0.71 0.85 11.74
N LEU A 97 1.07 -0.01 10.81
CA LEU A 97 2.43 -0.17 10.33
C LEU A 97 2.63 0.74 9.12
N VAL A 98 3.59 1.65 9.23
CA VAL A 98 4.00 2.58 8.17
C VAL A 98 5.42 2.23 7.78
N MET A 99 5.66 1.91 6.51
CA MET A 99 6.99 1.49 6.04
C MET A 99 7.53 2.45 4.97
N GLY A 100 8.80 2.83 5.10
CA GLY A 100 9.53 3.49 4.03
C GLY A 100 9.97 2.52 2.95
N SER A 101 10.23 3.01 1.73
CA SER A 101 10.65 2.19 0.59
C SER A 101 11.97 1.42 0.83
N GLY A 102 12.83 1.92 1.70
CA GLY A 102 14.18 1.37 1.94
C GLY A 102 15.20 1.72 0.85
N SER A 103 14.82 2.47 -0.18
CA SER A 103 15.67 2.78 -1.34
C SER A 103 16.90 3.66 -1.03
N THR A 104 16.92 4.32 0.14
CA THR A 104 18.07 5.08 0.67
C THR A 104 18.08 5.01 2.20
N GLU A 105 19.20 5.37 2.84
CA GLU A 105 19.38 5.25 4.30
C GLU A 105 18.30 5.97 5.13
N ASN A 106 17.86 7.17 4.72
CA ASN A 106 16.81 7.91 5.42
C ASN A 106 15.41 7.31 5.27
N ARG A 107 15.23 6.37 4.33
CA ARG A 107 13.98 5.66 4.03
C ARG A 107 13.91 4.27 4.67
N LYS A 108 14.99 3.83 5.34
CA LYS A 108 15.11 2.55 6.02
C LYS A 108 14.50 2.62 7.42
N LYS A 109 13.18 2.67 7.51
CA LYS A 109 12.44 2.63 8.78
C LYS A 109 11.01 2.13 8.61
N ALA A 110 10.54 1.37 9.57
CA ALA A 110 9.14 1.05 9.72
C ALA A 110 8.66 1.46 11.10
N LEU A 111 7.57 2.22 11.13
CA LEU A 111 6.97 2.78 12.34
C LEU A 111 5.67 2.09 12.65
N LEU A 112 5.43 1.85 13.91
CA LEU A 112 4.19 1.31 14.43
C LEU A 112 3.47 2.39 15.25
N TYR A 113 2.34 2.86 14.75
CA TYR A 113 1.48 3.83 15.44
C TYR A 113 0.32 3.12 16.12
N ASN A 114 0.14 3.38 17.42
CA ASN A 114 -0.98 2.88 18.21
C ASN A 114 -2.08 3.94 18.31
N PRO A 115 -3.26 3.75 17.65
CA PRO A 115 -4.34 4.73 17.68
C PRO A 115 -5.02 4.92 19.02
N VAL A 116 -4.83 3.97 19.99
CA VAL A 116 -5.47 4.04 21.31
C VAL A 116 -4.77 5.03 22.22
N ASN A 117 -3.43 5.07 22.16
CA ASN A 117 -2.62 5.90 23.05
C ASN A 117 -1.77 6.96 22.33
N ASN A 118 -1.89 7.05 20.99
CA ASN A 118 -1.13 7.95 20.13
C ASN A 118 0.40 7.79 20.21
N GLN A 119 0.89 6.59 20.54
CA GLN A 119 2.32 6.32 20.59
C GLN A 119 2.84 5.81 19.27
N VAL A 120 4.04 6.24 18.92
CA VAL A 120 4.81 5.77 17.74
C VAL A 120 6.04 5.04 18.23
N HIS A 121 6.30 3.85 17.68
CA HIS A 121 7.50 3.06 17.96
C HIS A 121 8.18 2.68 16.65
N VAL A 122 9.50 2.53 16.66
CA VAL A 122 10.22 1.91 15.55
C VAL A 122 10.00 0.40 15.67
N LEU A 123 9.42 -0.21 14.64
CA LEU A 123 9.26 -1.66 14.54
C LEU A 123 10.44 -2.30 13.82
N LEU A 124 10.87 -1.72 12.68
CA LEU A 124 12.04 -2.14 11.93
C LEU A 124 12.99 -0.95 11.79
N ASP A 125 14.25 -1.19 12.07
CA ASP A 125 15.32 -0.19 11.95
C ASP A 125 16.20 -0.43 10.72
N THR A 126 17.29 0.31 10.60
CA THR A 126 18.24 0.20 9.48
C THR A 126 18.81 -1.21 9.36
N SER A 127 19.06 -1.93 10.45
CA SER A 127 19.62 -3.28 10.39
C SER A 127 18.64 -4.31 9.84
N ASP A 128 17.35 -4.15 10.11
CA ASP A 128 16.30 -4.97 9.52
C ASP A 128 16.16 -4.69 8.02
N TYR A 129 16.26 -3.41 7.62
CA TYR A 129 16.26 -3.03 6.21
C TYR A 129 17.49 -3.51 5.46
N ASP A 130 18.66 -3.57 6.10
CA ASP A 130 19.87 -4.17 5.52
C ASP A 130 19.68 -5.66 5.23
N PHE A 131 18.98 -6.39 6.12
CA PHE A 131 18.56 -7.76 5.85
C PHE A 131 17.62 -7.83 4.62
N LEU A 132 16.60 -6.97 4.53
CA LEU A 132 15.67 -6.94 3.39
C LEU A 132 16.41 -6.65 2.08
N GLU A 133 17.31 -5.65 2.06
CA GLU A 133 18.09 -5.25 0.89
C GLU A 133 18.97 -6.40 0.36
N HIS A 134 19.59 -7.17 1.25
CA HIS A 134 20.44 -8.30 0.86
C HIS A 134 19.67 -9.61 0.62
N CYS A 135 18.36 -9.64 0.89
CA CYS A 135 17.54 -10.83 0.68
C CYS A 135 17.18 -11.01 -0.81
N LEU A 136 17.90 -11.88 -1.50
CA LEU A 136 17.66 -12.17 -2.93
C LEU A 136 16.26 -12.69 -3.21
N ALA A 137 15.60 -13.33 -2.24
CA ALA A 137 14.22 -13.78 -2.38
C ALA A 137 13.22 -12.61 -2.42
N LEU A 138 13.61 -11.41 -1.93
CA LEU A 138 12.85 -10.19 -2.02
C LEU A 138 13.23 -9.38 -3.25
N THR A 139 14.52 -9.06 -3.39
CA THR A 139 15.01 -8.07 -4.36
C THR A 139 15.35 -8.67 -5.73
N GLY A 140 15.60 -9.98 -5.81
CA GLY A 140 16.13 -10.60 -7.03
C GLY A 140 17.49 -10.03 -7.45
N GLY A 141 18.20 -9.37 -6.52
CA GLY A 141 19.48 -8.70 -6.76
C GLY A 141 19.38 -7.26 -7.29
N ALA A 142 18.19 -6.66 -7.30
CA ALA A 142 17.98 -5.23 -7.56
C ALA A 142 17.98 -4.43 -6.26
N ASP A 143 17.93 -3.10 -6.38
CA ASP A 143 17.78 -2.19 -5.26
C ASP A 143 16.46 -2.45 -4.52
N LEU A 144 16.47 -2.30 -3.20
CA LEU A 144 15.28 -2.43 -2.38
C LEU A 144 14.31 -1.29 -2.69
N ASN A 145 13.05 -1.65 -2.90
CA ASN A 145 11.94 -0.72 -3.04
C ASN A 145 10.64 -1.36 -2.53
N ILE A 146 10.35 -1.17 -1.24
CA ILE A 146 9.15 -1.69 -0.60
C ILE A 146 7.99 -0.76 -0.97
N GLU A 147 6.92 -1.33 -1.51
CA GLU A 147 5.74 -0.58 -1.96
C GLU A 147 4.44 -1.08 -1.33
N ALA A 148 4.46 -2.25 -0.69
CA ALA A 148 3.27 -2.76 -0.05
C ALA A 148 3.59 -3.58 1.20
N VAL A 149 2.68 -3.53 2.15
CA VAL A 149 2.68 -4.38 3.33
C VAL A 149 1.24 -4.74 3.70
N CYS A 150 1.00 -6.01 4.01
CA CYS A 150 -0.28 -6.40 4.59
C CYS A 150 -0.09 -7.51 5.63
N SER A 151 -1.11 -7.77 6.44
CA SER A 151 -1.04 -8.85 7.40
C SER A 151 -2.35 -9.58 7.55
N ASP A 152 -2.27 -10.88 7.78
CA ASP A 152 -3.33 -11.66 8.41
C ASP A 152 -3.14 -11.64 9.95
N GLN A 153 -3.76 -12.56 10.66
CA GLN A 153 -3.64 -12.62 12.12
C GLN A 153 -2.26 -13.08 12.62
N ASN A 154 -1.47 -13.79 11.78
CA ASN A 154 -0.24 -14.49 12.17
C ASN A 154 0.97 -14.11 11.32
N ASN A 155 0.75 -13.57 10.13
CA ASN A 155 1.80 -13.32 9.15
C ASN A 155 1.82 -11.86 8.74
N LEU A 156 3.03 -11.34 8.51
CA LEU A 156 3.31 -10.07 7.87
C LEU A 156 3.89 -10.33 6.49
N TYR A 157 3.31 -9.72 5.46
CA TYR A 157 3.73 -9.82 4.06
C TYR A 157 4.38 -8.51 3.66
N ILE A 158 5.62 -8.53 3.18
CA ILE A 158 6.35 -7.36 2.67
C ILE A 158 6.63 -7.58 1.19
N PHE A 159 6.27 -6.61 0.36
CA PHE A 159 6.32 -6.69 -1.09
C PHE A 159 7.35 -5.73 -1.67
N GLN A 160 8.16 -6.24 -2.60
CA GLN A 160 9.10 -5.51 -3.41
C GLN A 160 8.46 -5.09 -4.74
N ARG A 161 8.60 -3.83 -5.11
CA ARG A 161 8.31 -3.37 -6.47
C ARG A 161 9.53 -3.59 -7.37
N GLY A 162 9.43 -4.51 -8.31
CA GLY A 162 10.51 -4.89 -9.21
C GLY A 162 10.65 -3.95 -10.40
N ASN A 163 11.05 -2.71 -10.17
CA ASN A 163 11.09 -1.68 -11.21
C ASN A 163 12.02 -1.99 -12.38
N ILE A 164 13.20 -2.58 -12.12
CA ILE A 164 14.23 -2.79 -13.14
C ILE A 164 14.23 -4.23 -13.65
N ASN A 165 14.28 -5.18 -12.73
CA ASN A 165 14.48 -6.60 -13.04
C ASN A 165 13.17 -7.37 -13.16
N ARG A 166 12.02 -6.71 -12.96
CA ARG A 166 10.67 -7.30 -12.95
C ARG A 166 10.53 -8.42 -11.92
N PHE A 167 11.33 -8.38 -10.85
CA PHE A 167 11.28 -9.34 -9.77
C PHE A 167 10.47 -8.76 -8.62
N HIS A 168 9.25 -9.22 -8.45
CA HIS A 168 8.31 -8.77 -7.43
C HIS A 168 8.29 -9.77 -6.27
N GLY A 169 9.37 -9.79 -5.49
CA GLY A 169 9.52 -10.68 -4.35
C GLY A 169 8.57 -10.31 -3.23
N VAL A 170 8.11 -11.33 -2.52
CA VAL A 170 7.31 -11.19 -1.31
C VAL A 170 7.94 -12.04 -0.21
N LEU A 171 8.17 -11.44 0.96
CA LEU A 171 8.58 -12.16 2.15
C LEU A 171 7.43 -12.26 3.13
N VAL A 172 7.28 -13.42 3.74
CA VAL A 172 6.25 -13.72 4.73
C VAL A 172 6.91 -13.99 6.08
N PHE A 173 6.60 -13.14 7.06
CA PHE A 173 7.18 -13.24 8.41
C PHE A 173 6.16 -13.72 9.44
N ASP A 174 6.64 -14.41 10.45
CA ASP A 174 5.86 -14.77 11.62
C ASP A 174 5.67 -13.56 12.53
N LEU A 175 4.47 -12.98 12.51
CA LEU A 175 4.16 -11.77 13.27
C LEU A 175 4.24 -12.00 14.79
N ILE A 176 3.94 -13.22 15.25
CA ILE A 176 4.03 -13.57 16.69
C ILE A 176 5.49 -13.59 17.15
N LYS A 177 6.41 -14.07 16.31
CA LYS A 177 7.85 -14.00 16.63
C LYS A 177 8.34 -12.56 16.71
N LEU A 178 7.93 -11.70 15.77
CA LEU A 178 8.27 -10.26 15.80
C LEU A 178 7.75 -9.59 17.07
N GLN A 179 6.51 -9.84 17.47
CA GLN A 179 5.92 -9.34 18.73
C GLN A 179 6.71 -9.81 19.97
N ASN A 180 7.30 -10.99 19.92
CA ASN A 180 8.15 -11.53 20.99
C ASN A 180 9.62 -11.07 20.89
N GLY A 181 9.92 -10.01 20.14
CA GLY A 181 11.24 -9.40 20.03
C GLY A 181 12.27 -10.25 19.28
N LYS A 182 11.84 -11.18 18.43
CA LYS A 182 12.74 -11.91 17.54
C LYS A 182 13.15 -11.02 16.37
N SER A 183 14.38 -11.22 15.86
CA SER A 183 14.83 -10.49 14.67
C SER A 183 13.96 -10.79 13.46
N LEU A 184 13.92 -9.85 12.51
CA LEU A 184 13.19 -10.02 11.25
C LEU A 184 13.65 -11.29 10.52
N GLU A 185 14.96 -11.51 10.38
CA GLU A 185 15.54 -12.69 9.74
C GLU A 185 15.05 -14.01 10.39
N SER A 186 15.05 -14.10 11.73
CA SER A 186 14.60 -15.30 12.45
C SER A 186 13.08 -15.52 12.38
N SER A 187 12.33 -14.50 11.99
CA SER A 187 10.88 -14.52 11.82
C SER A 187 10.45 -14.85 10.41
N LEU A 188 11.38 -14.92 9.44
CA LEU A 188 11.07 -15.30 8.07
C LEU A 188 10.50 -16.73 8.02
N LYS A 189 9.33 -16.88 7.38
CA LYS A 189 8.62 -18.18 7.22
C LYS A 189 8.65 -18.67 5.78
N ASN A 190 8.45 -17.78 4.83
CA ASN A 190 8.28 -18.11 3.42
C ASN A 190 8.63 -16.93 2.53
N SER A 191 8.81 -17.21 1.25
CA SER A 191 8.95 -16.20 0.20
C SER A 191 8.38 -16.73 -1.11
N PHE A 192 7.90 -15.82 -1.95
CA PHE A 192 7.46 -16.13 -3.31
C PHE A 192 7.69 -14.91 -4.22
N ASN A 193 7.61 -15.12 -5.53
CA ASN A 193 7.70 -14.06 -6.52
C ASN A 193 6.41 -13.96 -7.31
N LEU A 194 5.94 -12.73 -7.57
CA LEU A 194 4.75 -12.46 -8.38
C LEU A 194 5.14 -12.27 -9.85
N THR A 195 4.33 -12.81 -10.74
CA THR A 195 4.37 -12.48 -12.17
C THR A 195 3.20 -11.56 -12.48
N LEU A 196 3.48 -10.27 -12.55
CA LEU A 196 2.47 -9.23 -12.73
C LEU A 196 2.07 -9.06 -14.21
N PRO A 197 0.84 -8.55 -14.49
CA PRO A 197 0.40 -8.28 -15.84
C PRO A 197 1.20 -7.13 -16.47
N GLU A 198 1.17 -7.07 -17.80
CA GLU A 198 1.72 -5.95 -18.60
C GLU A 198 0.57 -5.17 -19.26
N LEU A 199 0.79 -3.89 -19.51
CA LEU A 199 -0.10 -3.04 -20.30
C LEU A 199 0.69 -2.38 -21.42
N GLU A 200 0.29 -2.62 -22.68
CA GLU A 200 0.95 -2.05 -23.86
C GLU A 200 2.46 -2.37 -23.94
N GLY A 201 2.88 -3.52 -23.40
CA GLY A 201 4.28 -3.93 -23.33
C GLY A 201 5.09 -3.32 -22.19
N ALA A 202 4.50 -2.42 -21.39
CA ALA A 202 5.09 -1.91 -20.16
C ALA A 202 4.75 -2.84 -18.97
N ALA A 203 5.75 -3.14 -18.14
CA ALA A 203 5.56 -3.95 -16.96
C ALA A 203 4.82 -3.16 -15.87
N SER A 204 3.96 -3.85 -15.12
CA SER A 204 3.42 -3.27 -13.88
C SER A 204 4.34 -3.54 -12.70
N GLY A 205 4.31 -2.66 -11.70
CA GLY A 205 4.94 -2.82 -10.39
C GLY A 205 3.88 -2.89 -9.30
N ILE A 206 4.07 -3.76 -8.29
CA ILE A 206 3.20 -3.76 -7.12
C ILE A 206 3.22 -2.37 -6.48
N SER A 207 2.08 -1.88 -6.02
CA SER A 207 1.97 -0.54 -5.45
C SER A 207 1.27 -0.50 -4.09
N ASP A 208 0.37 -1.43 -3.77
CA ASP A 208 -0.11 -1.65 -2.40
C ASP A 208 -0.82 -3.01 -2.28
N ALA A 209 -1.10 -3.44 -1.04
CA ALA A 209 -1.79 -4.69 -0.74
C ALA A 209 -2.60 -4.63 0.55
N TYR A 210 -3.76 -5.25 0.54
CA TYR A 210 -4.63 -5.45 1.69
C TYR A 210 -4.95 -6.94 1.89
N PHE A 211 -4.84 -7.44 3.11
CA PHE A 211 -5.24 -8.83 3.42
C PHE A 211 -6.70 -8.88 3.85
N LEU A 212 -7.56 -9.47 3.03
CA LEU A 212 -8.98 -9.67 3.31
C LEU A 212 -9.16 -10.96 4.13
N VAL A 213 -9.13 -10.83 5.45
CA VAL A 213 -9.06 -11.94 6.41
C VAL A 213 -10.24 -12.90 6.26
N GLU A 214 -11.46 -12.38 6.08
CA GLU A 214 -12.70 -13.16 5.98
C GLU A 214 -12.71 -14.12 4.78
N LYS A 215 -11.94 -13.80 3.75
CA LYS A 215 -11.82 -14.60 2.53
C LYS A 215 -10.48 -15.32 2.41
N ASN A 216 -9.53 -15.02 3.31
CA ASN A 216 -8.15 -15.51 3.24
C ASN A 216 -7.49 -15.20 1.89
N LEU A 217 -7.58 -13.95 1.45
CA LEU A 217 -7.08 -13.47 0.16
C LEU A 217 -6.32 -12.15 0.33
N ILE A 218 -5.35 -11.91 -0.54
CA ILE A 218 -4.68 -10.62 -0.67
C ILE A 218 -5.29 -9.88 -1.85
N ILE A 219 -5.73 -8.65 -1.63
CA ILE A 219 -6.16 -7.73 -2.67
C ILE A 219 -5.02 -6.75 -2.88
N ALA A 220 -4.47 -6.70 -4.07
CA ALA A 220 -3.30 -5.87 -4.37
C ALA A 220 -3.55 -4.95 -5.56
N THR A 221 -2.77 -3.88 -5.64
CA THR A 221 -2.72 -2.99 -6.79
C THR A 221 -1.35 -3.07 -7.46
N ALA A 222 -1.33 -2.82 -8.76
CA ALA A 222 -0.09 -2.75 -9.52
C ALA A 222 -0.19 -1.62 -10.56
N ALA A 223 0.68 -0.63 -10.45
CA ALA A 223 0.73 0.51 -11.35
C ALA A 223 1.62 0.22 -12.57
N VAL A 224 1.26 0.79 -13.71
CA VAL A 224 2.01 0.68 -14.97
C VAL A 224 2.48 2.06 -15.37
N GLU A 225 3.80 2.23 -15.40
CA GLU A 225 4.46 3.46 -15.83
C GLU A 225 5.37 3.18 -17.01
N GLN A 226 5.34 4.05 -17.99
CA GLN A 226 6.22 3.94 -19.16
C GLN A 226 7.56 4.60 -18.85
N THR A 227 8.39 3.94 -18.03
CA THR A 227 9.70 4.43 -17.65
C THR A 227 10.80 3.74 -18.48
N LEU A 228 11.78 4.53 -18.95
CA LEU A 228 12.99 4.02 -19.58
C LEU A 228 14.16 3.89 -18.58
N ASN A 229 14.02 4.46 -17.38
CA ASN A 229 15.01 4.41 -16.31
C ASN A 229 14.34 4.57 -14.93
N THR A 230 15.10 4.40 -13.84
CA THR A 230 14.64 4.43 -12.44
C THR A 230 14.54 5.84 -11.82
N TYR A 231 14.86 6.89 -12.55
CA TYR A 231 14.95 8.25 -12.01
C TYR A 231 13.91 9.20 -12.56
N ASP A 232 13.37 8.92 -13.75
CA ASP A 232 12.36 9.74 -14.39
C ASP A 232 11.02 9.02 -14.32
N ASP A 233 10.06 9.66 -13.68
CA ASP A 233 8.68 9.20 -13.64
C ASP A 233 8.14 9.24 -15.08
N GLY A 234 7.69 8.08 -15.57
CA GLY A 234 7.15 7.93 -16.92
C GLY A 234 5.67 8.28 -16.97
N ALA A 235 5.13 8.31 -18.19
CA ALA A 235 3.68 8.46 -18.33
C ALA A 235 2.98 7.27 -17.66
N VAL A 236 2.03 7.54 -16.78
CA VAL A 236 1.17 6.53 -16.16
C VAL A 236 0.21 5.98 -17.21
N LEU A 237 0.27 4.69 -17.48
CA LEU A 237 -0.63 4.01 -18.43
C LEU A 237 -1.90 3.50 -17.76
N GLY A 238 -1.85 3.21 -16.47
CA GLY A 238 -2.98 2.71 -15.68
C GLY A 238 -2.55 1.85 -14.51
N SER A 239 -3.54 1.29 -13.80
CA SER A 239 -3.30 0.38 -12.69
C SER A 239 -4.18 -0.86 -12.80
N PHE A 240 -3.67 -1.98 -12.32
CA PHE A 240 -4.42 -3.22 -12.15
C PHE A 240 -4.86 -3.40 -10.70
N ILE A 241 -6.00 -4.07 -10.50
CA ILE A 241 -6.36 -4.70 -9.25
C ILE A 241 -6.18 -6.21 -9.38
N LEU A 242 -5.62 -6.83 -8.36
CA LEU A 242 -5.27 -8.24 -8.32
C LEU A 242 -5.92 -8.89 -7.10
N VAL A 243 -6.36 -10.13 -7.24
CA VAL A 243 -6.72 -11.00 -6.11
C VAL A 243 -5.74 -12.15 -6.07
N LEU A 244 -5.06 -12.34 -4.95
CA LEU A 244 -4.01 -13.33 -4.76
C LEU A 244 -4.40 -14.30 -3.63
N SER A 245 -3.96 -15.55 -3.75
CA SER A 245 -3.89 -16.42 -2.58
C SER A 245 -2.76 -15.98 -1.63
N PRO A 246 -2.76 -16.40 -0.36
CA PRO A 246 -1.66 -16.10 0.58
C PRO A 246 -0.29 -16.61 0.13
N GLU A 247 -0.25 -17.58 -0.79
CA GLU A 247 0.97 -18.16 -1.38
C GLU A 247 1.41 -17.42 -2.67
N GLY A 248 0.69 -16.35 -3.06
CA GLY A 248 1.04 -15.51 -4.20
C GLY A 248 0.49 -15.97 -5.56
N LYS A 249 -0.44 -16.94 -5.60
CA LYS A 249 -1.11 -17.30 -6.86
C LYS A 249 -2.10 -16.20 -7.23
N ILE A 250 -1.96 -15.60 -8.43
CA ILE A 250 -2.95 -14.65 -8.96
C ILE A 250 -4.20 -15.41 -9.37
N LEU A 251 -5.33 -15.07 -8.76
CA LEU A 251 -6.64 -15.69 -8.96
C LEU A 251 -7.54 -14.84 -9.86
N PHE A 252 -7.34 -13.51 -9.80
CA PHE A 252 -8.09 -12.55 -10.59
C PHE A 252 -7.20 -11.35 -10.90
N THR A 253 -7.38 -10.78 -12.09
CA THR A 253 -6.72 -9.55 -12.56
C THR A 253 -7.71 -8.70 -13.33
N HIS A 254 -7.75 -7.42 -13.04
CA HIS A 254 -8.57 -6.46 -13.78
C HIS A 254 -7.86 -5.12 -13.94
N LEU A 255 -7.81 -4.59 -15.16
CA LEU A 255 -7.34 -3.24 -15.45
C LEU A 255 -8.40 -2.24 -15.00
N ILE A 256 -8.01 -1.21 -14.24
CA ILE A 256 -8.94 -0.19 -13.75
C ILE A 256 -9.44 0.65 -14.92
N GLN A 257 -10.76 0.64 -15.11
CA GLN A 257 -11.44 1.27 -16.25
C GLN A 257 -12.64 2.07 -15.77
N ASP A 258 -13.01 3.08 -16.56
CA ASP A 258 -14.25 3.83 -16.34
C ASP A 258 -15.49 2.98 -16.72
N SER A 259 -16.69 3.56 -16.52
CA SER A 259 -17.96 2.91 -16.84
C SER A 259 -18.17 2.61 -18.34
N LYS A 260 -17.33 3.18 -19.21
CA LYS A 260 -17.34 2.94 -20.67
C LYS A 260 -16.30 1.91 -21.11
N GLY A 261 -15.51 1.37 -20.15
CA GLY A 261 -14.43 0.42 -20.42
C GLY A 261 -13.15 1.08 -20.94
N GLN A 262 -12.98 2.39 -20.71
CA GLN A 262 -11.74 3.09 -21.06
C GLN A 262 -10.78 3.00 -19.88
N THR A 263 -9.52 2.67 -20.14
CA THR A 263 -8.48 2.63 -19.12
C THR A 263 -8.30 3.99 -18.47
N LEU A 264 -8.30 4.03 -17.14
CA LEU A 264 -7.94 5.21 -16.39
C LEU A 264 -6.42 5.27 -16.25
N ALA A 265 -5.80 6.33 -16.77
CA ALA A 265 -4.37 6.58 -16.62
C ALA A 265 -4.07 7.14 -15.22
N ILE A 266 -4.26 6.31 -14.18
CA ILE A 266 -4.07 6.64 -12.78
C ILE A 266 -3.03 5.73 -12.15
N LYS A 267 -2.21 6.26 -11.25
CA LYS A 267 -1.24 5.55 -10.44
C LYS A 267 -1.87 5.29 -9.07
N VAL A 268 -2.44 4.11 -8.90
CA VAL A 268 -2.98 3.70 -7.59
C VAL A 268 -1.81 3.28 -6.70
N GLU A 269 -1.69 3.90 -5.54
CA GLU A 269 -0.59 3.70 -4.59
C GLU A 269 -1.08 3.30 -3.19
N GLY A 270 -2.41 3.19 -2.98
CA GLY A 270 -2.95 2.73 -1.72
C GLY A 270 -4.28 2.03 -1.88
N ILE A 271 -4.51 0.96 -1.10
CA ILE A 271 -5.77 0.21 -1.05
C ILE A 271 -6.14 -0.17 0.38
N THR A 272 -7.40 0.05 0.76
CA THR A 272 -7.94 -0.47 2.01
C THR A 272 -9.38 -0.91 1.87
N TRP A 273 -9.79 -1.91 2.66
CA TRP A 273 -11.18 -2.35 2.69
C TRP A 273 -12.06 -1.37 3.49
N LEU A 274 -13.25 -1.10 2.97
CA LEU A 274 -14.24 -0.25 3.64
C LEU A 274 -15.37 -1.06 4.27
N GLU A 275 -16.03 -1.90 3.50
CA GLU A 275 -17.22 -2.62 3.94
C GLU A 275 -17.55 -3.81 3.03
N SER A 276 -18.33 -4.76 3.57
CA SER A 276 -18.99 -5.81 2.80
C SER A 276 -20.42 -5.40 2.50
N THR A 277 -20.87 -5.66 1.28
CA THR A 277 -22.24 -5.45 0.82
C THR A 277 -22.85 -6.77 0.31
N SER A 278 -24.15 -6.78 -0.02
CA SER A 278 -24.79 -7.92 -0.69
C SER A 278 -24.15 -8.26 -2.05
N ASP A 279 -23.56 -7.27 -2.72
CA ASP A 279 -23.03 -7.40 -4.08
C ASP A 279 -21.53 -7.77 -4.10
N GLY A 280 -20.81 -7.52 -3.01
CA GLY A 280 -19.37 -7.80 -2.89
C GLY A 280 -18.68 -6.96 -1.83
N GLU A 281 -17.35 -6.83 -1.98
CA GLU A 281 -16.48 -6.09 -1.07
C GLU A 281 -16.16 -4.71 -1.65
N VAL A 282 -16.25 -3.68 -0.84
CA VAL A 282 -15.95 -2.28 -1.21
C VAL A 282 -14.58 -1.90 -0.67
N PHE A 283 -13.75 -1.37 -1.55
CA PHE A 283 -12.40 -0.86 -1.24
C PHE A 283 -12.29 0.62 -1.52
N LEU A 284 -11.43 1.30 -0.79
CA LEU A 284 -10.92 2.62 -1.09
C LEU A 284 -9.58 2.47 -1.82
N LEU A 285 -9.41 3.19 -2.91
CA LEU A 285 -8.13 3.35 -3.60
C LEU A 285 -7.70 4.81 -3.50
N VAL A 286 -6.42 5.06 -3.29
CA VAL A 286 -5.82 6.40 -3.35
C VAL A 286 -4.73 6.42 -4.42
N THR A 287 -4.51 7.59 -5.02
CA THR A 287 -3.54 7.74 -6.10
C THR A 287 -2.47 8.76 -5.74
N ASP A 288 -1.27 8.55 -6.28
CA ASP A 288 -0.29 9.59 -6.46
C ASP A 288 -0.38 10.14 -7.89
N SER A 289 -0.29 11.45 -8.04
CA SER A 289 -0.33 12.14 -9.33
C SER A 289 0.97 12.91 -9.63
N ASP A 290 2.09 12.55 -8.98
CA ASP A 290 3.43 13.15 -9.22
C ASP A 290 3.43 14.69 -9.18
N GLY A 291 2.85 15.26 -8.11
CA GLY A 291 2.76 16.71 -7.89
C GLY A 291 1.46 17.35 -8.36
N GLY A 292 0.48 16.57 -8.79
CA GLY A 292 -0.91 16.96 -8.97
C GLY A 292 -1.77 16.69 -7.73
N ASP A 293 -3.08 16.72 -7.92
CA ASP A 293 -4.05 16.39 -6.88
C ASP A 293 -4.21 14.88 -6.74
N SER A 294 -4.16 14.35 -5.52
CA SER A 294 -4.48 12.94 -5.27
C SER A 294 -5.96 12.66 -5.53
N GLU A 295 -6.22 11.52 -6.14
CA GLU A 295 -7.59 11.05 -6.42
C GLU A 295 -7.94 9.88 -5.50
N VAL A 296 -9.22 9.76 -5.18
CA VAL A 296 -9.76 8.68 -4.35
C VAL A 296 -10.93 8.03 -5.07
N PHE A 297 -10.92 6.70 -5.09
CA PHE A 297 -11.97 5.90 -5.70
C PHE A 297 -12.58 4.95 -4.66
N LYS A 298 -13.90 4.81 -4.66
CA LYS A 298 -14.56 3.66 -4.04
C LYS A 298 -14.84 2.62 -5.11
N LEU A 299 -14.37 1.43 -4.85
CA LEU A 299 -14.37 0.30 -5.77
C LEU A 299 -15.14 -0.87 -5.20
N LEU A 300 -16.08 -1.44 -5.96
CA LEU A 300 -16.72 -2.72 -5.65
C LEU A 300 -16.05 -3.85 -6.42
N LEU A 301 -15.56 -4.86 -5.70
CA LEU A 301 -15.27 -6.19 -6.24
C LEU A 301 -16.46 -7.11 -5.94
N SER A 302 -17.13 -7.60 -6.99
CA SER A 302 -18.34 -8.40 -6.84
C SER A 302 -18.05 -9.79 -6.25
N ASN A 303 -19.05 -10.42 -5.63
CA ASN A 303 -18.93 -11.76 -5.08
C ASN A 303 -18.44 -12.80 -6.10
N SER A 304 -18.69 -12.58 -7.41
CA SER A 304 -18.24 -13.50 -8.47
C SER A 304 -16.70 -13.54 -8.61
N VAL A 305 -16.00 -12.48 -8.22
CA VAL A 305 -14.52 -12.43 -8.21
C VAL A 305 -13.96 -13.43 -7.20
N PHE A 306 -14.62 -13.56 -6.06
CA PHE A 306 -14.20 -14.42 -4.96
C PHE A 306 -14.69 -15.86 -5.07
N ALA A 307 -15.76 -16.12 -5.84
CA ALA A 307 -16.31 -17.46 -6.01
C ALA A 307 -15.35 -18.43 -6.71
N ASN A 308 -14.50 -17.92 -7.61
CA ASN A 308 -13.50 -18.71 -8.34
C ASN A 308 -12.20 -18.94 -7.56
N SER A 309 -12.08 -18.37 -6.37
CA SER A 309 -10.85 -18.40 -5.56
C SER A 309 -10.85 -19.57 -4.55
N SER A 310 -11.93 -20.33 -4.47
CA SER A 310 -12.13 -21.41 -3.47
C SER A 310 -11.86 -22.82 -4.01
N SER A 311 -11.26 -22.94 -5.20
CA SER A 311 -10.96 -24.23 -5.84
C SER A 311 -9.47 -24.55 -5.90
#